data_20fc64465645d1c947b7a142c6c2ca5f
#
_entry.id   20fc64465645d1c947b7a142c6c2ca5f
#
_cell.length_a   1.000
_cell.length_b   1.000
_cell.length_c   1.000
_cell.angle_alpha   90.00
_cell.angle_beta   90.00
_cell.angle_gamma   90.00
#
_symmetry.space_group_name_H-M   'P 1'
#
loop_
_entity.id
_entity.type
_entity.pdbx_description
1 polymer ?
#
loop_
_entity_poly.entity_id
_entity_poly.type
_entity_poly.pdbx_seq_one_letter_code
_entity_poly.pdbx_strand_id
1 'polypeptide(L)'
;MQKFDFKPLILKILYSFAGAIVCLQVMHMDRAVSFCFYATFYLTLIFWITCALQRMERLEFWMLAGILIAFVSVLINAALSSSVITMQYLKKLLSFFSTILFFSAAYKSVPNASVRRWIYGILDLVSAYLIVAYFYQGQQAYLFHGVVSNYLTFGFTNPNLTGLFLAGMIMLEMNRLPALTRSWQRIPAWAEVCFLLFFLWKTQARNALLSVILFLVIFFVLSLRKADQLHFGKTFSKIAAVWPLLFAGAYILFLQLPGVISLFSFLESAGKDLTSRMEIWLRALRLWLSSPIFGAYAQASGGLGSSQFHNTHIDILVSYGPIVLCIVCFALYSLIYMSGKRQSRQQFLFTIGFTCEIILGVGEAAIFSGGLGVYLYAGTFLLLRNLCQPEAGMEAAP
;
A
#
# COMPACT_ATOMS: atom_id res chain seq x y z
N MET A 1 -7.81 33.42 -21.37
CA MET A 1 -8.57 32.65 -20.38
C MET A 1 -7.65 31.59 -19.77
N GLN A 2 -7.27 31.73 -18.49
CA GLN A 2 -6.56 30.67 -17.78
C GLN A 2 -7.47 29.44 -17.71
N LYS A 3 -7.05 28.31 -18.30
CA LYS A 3 -7.78 27.05 -18.13
C LYS A 3 -7.76 26.69 -16.63
N PHE A 4 -8.93 26.66 -16.04
CA PHE A 4 -9.08 26.26 -14.63
C PHE A 4 -8.64 24.80 -14.48
N ASP A 5 -7.59 24.54 -13.72
CA ASP A 5 -7.10 23.18 -13.45
C ASP A 5 -7.83 22.62 -12.24
N PHE A 6 -8.71 21.65 -12.49
CA PHE A 6 -9.50 20.98 -11.45
C PHE A 6 -8.71 19.93 -10.65
N LYS A 7 -7.53 19.49 -11.12
CA LYS A 7 -6.75 18.42 -10.47
C LYS A 7 -6.43 18.70 -9.00
N PRO A 8 -5.99 19.92 -8.61
CA PRO A 8 -5.72 20.22 -7.20
C PRO A 8 -6.97 20.08 -6.32
N LEU A 9 -8.14 20.47 -6.83
CA LEU A 9 -9.40 20.34 -6.09
C LEU A 9 -9.79 18.87 -5.91
N ILE A 10 -9.71 18.07 -7.00
CA ILE A 10 -10.02 16.64 -6.94
C ILE A 10 -9.12 15.93 -5.92
N LEU A 11 -7.81 16.21 -5.91
CA LEU A 11 -6.88 15.64 -4.95
C LEU A 11 -7.22 16.03 -3.51
N LYS A 12 -7.56 17.29 -3.24
CA LYS A 12 -7.95 17.73 -1.91
C LYS A 12 -9.19 17.00 -1.41
N ILE A 13 -10.22 16.87 -2.26
CA ILE A 13 -11.44 16.13 -1.93
C ILE A 13 -11.14 14.64 -1.71
N LEU A 14 -10.33 14.02 -2.59
CA LEU A 14 -9.91 12.62 -2.48
C LEU A 14 -9.26 12.34 -1.11
N TYR A 15 -8.28 13.17 -0.70
CA TYR A 15 -7.60 12.99 0.58
C TYR A 15 -8.50 13.28 1.79
N SER A 16 -9.48 14.20 1.66
CA SER A 16 -10.48 14.39 2.69
C SER A 16 -11.32 13.14 2.92
N PHE A 17 -11.76 12.48 1.84
CA PHE A 17 -12.45 11.18 1.95
C PHE A 17 -11.54 10.08 2.48
N ALA A 18 -10.27 10.03 2.09
CA ALA A 18 -9.30 9.06 2.60
C ALA A 18 -9.11 9.20 4.12
N GLY A 19 -8.96 10.43 4.62
CA GLY A 19 -8.91 10.70 6.06
C GLY A 19 -10.22 10.33 6.77
N ALA A 20 -11.37 10.68 6.16
CA ALA A 20 -12.68 10.33 6.70
C ALA A 20 -12.88 8.80 6.80
N ILE A 21 -12.41 8.00 5.84
CA ILE A 21 -12.47 6.54 5.91
C ILE A 21 -11.83 6.04 7.21
N VAL A 22 -10.64 6.53 7.56
CA VAL A 22 -9.94 6.09 8.78
C VAL A 22 -10.72 6.48 10.02
N CYS A 23 -11.17 7.74 10.12
CA CYS A 23 -11.93 8.22 11.28
C CYS A 23 -13.25 7.44 11.46
N LEU A 24 -13.98 7.22 10.36
CA LEU A 24 -15.24 6.48 10.37
C LEU A 24 -15.04 4.99 10.67
N GLN A 25 -13.91 4.41 10.25
CA GLN A 25 -13.54 3.04 10.57
C GLN A 25 -13.33 2.85 12.08
N VAL A 26 -12.62 3.79 12.71
CA VAL A 26 -12.44 3.81 14.17
C VAL A 26 -13.78 3.92 14.92
N MET A 27 -14.75 4.63 14.33
CA MET A 27 -16.10 4.76 14.87
C MET A 27 -17.02 3.57 14.56
N HIS A 28 -16.55 2.55 13.85
CA HIS A 28 -17.34 1.39 13.38
C HIS A 28 -18.56 1.79 12.52
N MET A 29 -18.43 2.85 11.71
CA MET A 29 -19.50 3.35 10.83
C MET A 29 -19.41 2.75 9.43
N ASP A 30 -19.59 1.43 9.30
CA ASP A 30 -19.34 0.65 8.07
C ASP A 30 -20.06 1.19 6.82
N ARG A 31 -21.29 1.70 6.96
CA ARG A 31 -22.04 2.28 5.82
C ARG A 31 -21.37 3.54 5.32
N ALA A 32 -20.94 4.42 6.22
CA ALA A 32 -20.26 5.67 5.88
C ALA A 32 -18.87 5.39 5.31
N VAL A 33 -18.13 4.42 5.86
CA VAL A 33 -16.88 3.92 5.32
C VAL A 33 -17.05 3.42 3.89
N SER A 34 -18.10 2.60 3.63
CA SER A 34 -18.40 2.10 2.28
C SER A 34 -18.72 3.24 1.30
N PHE A 35 -19.50 4.23 1.73
CA PHE A 35 -19.77 5.42 0.91
C PHE A 35 -18.49 6.18 0.56
N CYS A 36 -17.65 6.48 1.55
CA CYS A 36 -16.37 7.16 1.33
C CYS A 36 -15.44 6.34 0.41
N PHE A 37 -15.44 5.01 0.53
CA PHE A 37 -14.66 4.13 -0.36
C PHE A 37 -15.10 4.29 -1.82
N TYR A 38 -16.40 4.24 -2.11
CA TYR A 38 -16.87 4.44 -3.48
C TYR A 38 -16.61 5.86 -3.98
N ALA A 39 -16.75 6.87 -3.11
CA ALA A 39 -16.39 8.25 -3.46
C ALA A 39 -14.91 8.37 -3.82
N THR A 40 -14.00 7.75 -3.05
CA THR A 40 -12.56 7.73 -3.38
C THR A 40 -12.27 7.01 -4.68
N PHE A 41 -12.99 5.93 -4.98
CA PHE A 41 -12.87 5.23 -6.27
C PHE A 41 -13.24 6.15 -7.45
N TYR A 42 -14.40 6.77 -7.41
CA TYR A 42 -14.84 7.67 -8.49
C TYR A 42 -13.92 8.90 -8.63
N LEU A 43 -13.48 9.48 -7.52
CA LEU A 43 -12.54 10.60 -7.53
C LEU A 43 -11.17 10.18 -8.12
N THR A 44 -10.71 8.97 -7.82
CA THR A 44 -9.48 8.42 -8.40
C THR A 44 -9.63 8.24 -9.91
N LEU A 45 -10.77 7.73 -10.37
CA LEU A 45 -11.05 7.58 -11.80
C LEU A 45 -11.09 8.94 -12.50
N ILE A 46 -11.78 9.93 -11.93
CA ILE A 46 -11.85 11.30 -12.47
C ILE A 46 -10.45 11.91 -12.51
N PHE A 47 -9.67 11.77 -11.43
CA PHE A 47 -8.29 12.27 -11.35
C PHE A 47 -7.41 11.63 -12.43
N TRP A 48 -7.51 10.31 -12.60
CA TRP A 48 -6.77 9.59 -13.63
C TRP A 48 -7.17 10.06 -15.04
N ILE A 49 -8.47 10.18 -15.34
CA ILE A 49 -8.96 10.68 -16.62
C ILE A 49 -8.39 12.07 -16.92
N THR A 50 -8.40 12.99 -15.93
CA THR A 50 -7.86 14.35 -16.13
C THR A 50 -6.35 14.35 -16.38
N CYS A 51 -5.60 13.35 -15.88
CA CYS A 51 -4.18 13.16 -16.15
C CYS A 51 -3.94 12.49 -17.50
N ALA A 52 -4.71 11.44 -17.83
CA ALA A 52 -4.55 10.63 -19.04
C ALA A 52 -4.92 11.40 -20.32
N LEU A 53 -5.94 12.27 -20.26
CA LEU A 53 -6.35 13.11 -21.39
C LEU A 53 -5.25 14.08 -21.87
N GLN A 54 -4.23 14.36 -21.05
CA GLN A 54 -3.12 15.24 -21.46
C GLN A 54 -2.09 14.50 -22.31
N ARG A 55 -1.72 13.30 -21.91
CA ARG A 55 -0.79 12.43 -22.64
C ARG A 55 -0.83 11.03 -22.05
N MET A 56 -1.22 10.05 -22.86
CA MET A 56 -1.11 8.64 -22.48
C MET A 56 0.30 8.12 -22.81
N GLU A 57 0.98 7.55 -21.85
CA GLU A 57 2.30 6.95 -22.01
C GLU A 57 2.19 5.41 -22.13
N ARG A 58 3.26 4.75 -22.60
CA ARG A 58 3.31 3.29 -22.73
C ARG A 58 3.00 2.56 -21.40
N LEU A 59 3.44 3.11 -20.29
CA LEU A 59 3.19 2.52 -18.97
C LEU A 59 1.69 2.48 -18.65
N GLU A 60 0.97 3.57 -18.91
CA GLU A 60 -0.48 3.65 -18.69
C GLU A 60 -1.26 2.71 -19.59
N PHE A 61 -0.84 2.59 -20.85
CA PHE A 61 -1.42 1.62 -21.76
C PHE A 61 -1.34 0.20 -21.20
N TRP A 62 -0.14 -0.22 -20.69
CA TRP A 62 0.01 -1.52 -20.05
C TRP A 62 -0.80 -1.66 -18.76
N MET A 63 -0.89 -0.61 -17.95
CA MET A 63 -1.73 -0.61 -16.76
C MET A 63 -3.21 -0.80 -17.10
N LEU A 64 -3.72 -0.09 -18.12
CA LEU A 64 -5.09 -0.27 -18.61
C LEU A 64 -5.33 -1.66 -19.18
N ALA A 65 -4.39 -2.18 -19.97
CA ALA A 65 -4.45 -3.55 -20.47
C ALA A 65 -4.53 -4.55 -19.31
N GLY A 66 -3.74 -4.35 -18.25
CA GLY A 66 -3.80 -5.16 -17.03
C GLY A 66 -5.18 -5.11 -16.35
N ILE A 67 -5.78 -3.93 -16.23
CA ILE A 67 -7.15 -3.75 -15.71
C ILE A 67 -8.17 -4.52 -16.57
N LEU A 68 -8.09 -4.35 -17.88
CA LEU A 68 -9.03 -5.01 -18.80
C LEU A 68 -8.89 -6.53 -18.76
N ILE A 69 -7.65 -7.04 -18.78
CA ILE A 69 -7.37 -8.48 -18.68
C ILE A 69 -7.85 -9.02 -17.32
N ALA A 70 -7.62 -8.30 -16.22
CA ALA A 70 -8.11 -8.72 -14.89
C ALA A 70 -9.64 -8.80 -14.87
N PHE A 71 -10.33 -7.83 -15.46
CA PHE A 71 -11.79 -7.83 -15.57
C PHE A 71 -12.29 -9.02 -16.40
N VAL A 72 -11.71 -9.24 -17.58
CA VAL A 72 -12.05 -10.38 -18.46
C VAL A 72 -11.76 -11.71 -17.76
N SER A 73 -10.63 -11.83 -17.06
CA SER A 73 -10.28 -13.03 -16.27
C SER A 73 -11.35 -13.35 -15.21
N VAL A 74 -11.82 -12.32 -14.48
CA VAL A 74 -12.89 -12.49 -13.49
C VAL A 74 -14.19 -12.96 -14.14
N LEU A 75 -14.58 -12.39 -15.28
CA LEU A 75 -15.79 -12.78 -16.00
C LEU A 75 -15.71 -14.23 -16.52
N ILE A 76 -14.59 -14.60 -17.14
CA ILE A 76 -14.35 -15.97 -17.62
C ILE A 76 -14.40 -16.96 -16.45
N ASN A 77 -13.71 -16.64 -15.37
CA ASN A 77 -13.68 -17.51 -14.19
C ASN A 77 -15.06 -17.67 -13.55
N ALA A 78 -15.84 -16.60 -13.44
CA ALA A 78 -17.22 -16.66 -12.95
C ALA A 78 -18.11 -17.51 -13.85
N ALA A 79 -17.99 -17.38 -15.18
CA ALA A 79 -18.74 -18.16 -16.15
C ALA A 79 -18.37 -19.65 -16.08
N LEU A 80 -17.09 -20.00 -16.01
CA LEU A 80 -16.61 -21.38 -15.96
C LEU A 80 -16.96 -22.08 -14.62
N SER A 81 -17.00 -21.35 -13.52
CA SER A 81 -17.30 -21.91 -12.20
C SER A 81 -18.78 -21.85 -11.83
N SER A 82 -19.64 -21.33 -12.71
CA SER A 82 -21.08 -21.10 -12.44
C SER A 82 -21.31 -20.30 -11.14
N SER A 83 -20.34 -19.48 -10.75
CA SER A 83 -20.38 -18.75 -9.51
C SER A 83 -20.97 -17.36 -9.69
N VAL A 84 -21.75 -16.90 -8.71
CA VAL A 84 -22.32 -15.56 -8.71
C VAL A 84 -21.25 -14.56 -8.31
N ILE A 85 -21.07 -13.48 -9.08
CA ILE A 85 -20.19 -12.36 -8.71
C ILE A 85 -20.81 -11.65 -7.50
N THR A 86 -20.22 -11.82 -6.34
CA THR A 86 -20.68 -11.19 -5.10
C THR A 86 -20.20 -9.74 -5.02
N MET A 87 -20.86 -8.93 -4.18
CA MET A 87 -20.46 -7.55 -3.92
C MET A 87 -19.02 -7.44 -3.35
N GLN A 88 -18.58 -8.48 -2.64
CA GLN A 88 -17.20 -8.55 -2.12
C GLN A 88 -16.16 -8.68 -3.24
N TYR A 89 -16.48 -9.44 -4.27
CA TYR A 89 -15.67 -9.53 -5.49
C TYR A 89 -15.53 -8.19 -6.17
N LEU A 90 -16.66 -7.51 -6.37
CA LEU A 90 -16.66 -6.21 -7.00
C LEU A 90 -15.81 -5.22 -6.21
N LYS A 91 -15.92 -5.19 -4.89
CA LYS A 91 -15.08 -4.33 -4.04
C LYS A 91 -13.59 -4.62 -4.22
N LYS A 92 -13.19 -5.89 -4.28
CA LYS A 92 -11.78 -6.28 -4.48
C LYS A 92 -11.27 -5.84 -5.86
N LEU A 93 -12.07 -6.05 -6.89
CA LEU A 93 -11.74 -5.63 -8.27
C LEU A 93 -11.62 -4.10 -8.38
N LEU A 94 -12.56 -3.37 -7.79
CA LEU A 94 -12.53 -1.90 -7.75
C LEU A 94 -11.30 -1.38 -6.97
N SER A 95 -10.93 -2.04 -5.87
CA SER A 95 -9.70 -1.71 -5.12
C SER A 95 -8.46 -1.91 -5.97
N PHE A 96 -8.36 -3.03 -6.71
CA PHE A 96 -7.28 -3.29 -7.65
C PHE A 96 -7.19 -2.21 -8.74
N PHE A 97 -8.30 -1.86 -9.36
CA PHE A 97 -8.37 -0.81 -10.39
C PHE A 97 -7.95 0.55 -9.82
N SER A 98 -8.52 0.93 -8.68
CA SER A 98 -8.19 2.19 -8.01
C SER A 98 -6.70 2.32 -7.73
N THR A 99 -6.06 1.26 -7.26
CA THR A 99 -4.63 1.25 -6.97
C THR A 99 -3.81 1.55 -8.22
N ILE A 100 -4.08 0.84 -9.32
CA ILE A 100 -3.35 1.01 -10.57
C ILE A 100 -3.57 2.41 -11.15
N LEU A 101 -4.82 2.86 -11.19
CA LEU A 101 -5.19 4.18 -11.71
C LEU A 101 -4.55 5.30 -10.88
N PHE A 102 -4.57 5.15 -9.55
CA PHE A 102 -3.99 6.15 -8.65
C PHE A 102 -2.47 6.22 -8.79
N PHE A 103 -1.78 5.08 -8.85
CA PHE A 103 -0.32 5.06 -9.04
C PHE A 103 0.09 5.73 -10.35
N SER A 104 -0.63 5.45 -11.44
CA SER A 104 -0.41 6.08 -12.74
C SER A 104 -0.61 7.60 -12.67
N ALA A 105 -1.73 8.06 -12.11
CA ALA A 105 -2.04 9.49 -11.99
C ALA A 105 -1.09 10.22 -11.02
N ALA A 106 -0.77 9.60 -9.89
CA ALA A 106 0.15 10.15 -8.90
C ALA A 106 1.56 10.36 -9.48
N TYR A 107 2.02 9.41 -10.29
CA TYR A 107 3.33 9.50 -10.96
C TYR A 107 3.42 10.71 -11.93
N LYS A 108 2.30 11.12 -12.53
CA LYS A 108 2.23 12.26 -13.49
C LYS A 108 1.87 13.60 -12.86
N SER A 109 1.61 13.62 -11.57
CA SER A 109 1.21 14.86 -10.89
C SER A 109 2.31 15.92 -10.95
N VAL A 110 1.90 17.16 -11.20
CA VAL A 110 2.81 18.32 -11.23
C VAL A 110 2.94 18.94 -9.84
N PRO A 111 4.04 19.67 -9.56
CA PRO A 111 4.26 20.33 -8.29
C PRO A 111 3.09 21.24 -7.90
N ASN A 112 2.59 21.11 -6.67
CA ASN A 112 1.54 21.95 -6.13
C ASN A 112 1.63 22.04 -4.60
N ALA A 113 2.13 23.17 -4.11
CA ALA A 113 2.33 23.40 -2.67
C ALA A 113 1.02 23.40 -1.86
N SER A 114 -0.10 23.82 -2.46
CA SER A 114 -1.40 23.85 -1.77
C SER A 114 -1.92 22.44 -1.54
N VAL A 115 -1.81 21.54 -2.55
CA VAL A 115 -2.19 20.12 -2.42
C VAL A 115 -1.29 19.43 -1.40
N ARG A 116 0.02 19.64 -1.47
CA ARG A 116 0.97 19.07 -0.51
C ARG A 116 0.63 19.43 0.93
N ARG A 117 0.37 20.73 1.20
CA ARG A 117 -0.04 21.18 2.55
C ARG A 117 -1.36 20.57 2.99
N TRP A 118 -2.31 20.40 2.07
CA TRP A 118 -3.58 19.76 2.36
C TRP A 118 -3.44 18.30 2.76
N ILE A 119 -2.61 17.53 2.01
CA ILE A 119 -2.33 16.12 2.32
C ILE A 119 -1.74 16.00 3.72
N TYR A 120 -0.70 16.78 4.04
CA TYR A 120 -0.12 16.75 5.39
C TYR A 120 -1.10 17.20 6.47
N GLY A 121 -1.94 18.19 6.20
CA GLY A 121 -3.00 18.59 7.15
C GLY A 121 -4.02 17.47 7.43
N ILE A 122 -4.37 16.68 6.43
CA ILE A 122 -5.22 15.49 6.63
C ILE A 122 -4.47 14.40 7.42
N LEU A 123 -3.18 14.17 7.16
CA LEU A 123 -2.38 13.21 7.93
C LEU A 123 -2.29 13.65 9.40
N ASP A 124 -1.95 14.92 9.68
CA ASP A 124 -1.93 15.48 11.04
C ASP A 124 -3.28 15.30 11.76
N LEU A 125 -4.39 15.57 11.05
CA LEU A 125 -5.73 15.41 11.59
C LEU A 125 -6.05 13.95 11.95
N VAL A 126 -5.72 13.02 11.04
CA VAL A 126 -5.92 11.59 11.27
C VAL A 126 -5.06 11.10 12.44
N SER A 127 -3.80 11.49 12.52
CA SER A 127 -2.92 11.14 13.63
C SER A 127 -3.44 11.68 14.97
N ALA A 128 -3.84 12.95 15.01
CA ALA A 128 -4.42 13.54 16.21
C ALA A 128 -5.69 12.79 16.64
N TYR A 129 -6.54 12.43 15.66
CA TYR A 129 -7.75 11.65 15.94
C TYR A 129 -7.42 10.25 16.47
N LEU A 130 -6.44 9.55 15.91
CA LEU A 130 -6.01 8.24 16.42
C LEU A 130 -5.46 8.32 17.86
N ILE A 131 -4.71 9.38 18.18
CA ILE A 131 -4.22 9.62 19.53
C ILE A 131 -5.39 9.78 20.50
N VAL A 132 -6.35 10.65 20.18
CA VAL A 132 -7.55 10.85 21.01
C VAL A 132 -8.37 9.55 21.13
N ALA A 133 -8.60 8.86 20.01
CA ALA A 133 -9.35 7.62 19.99
C ALA A 133 -8.70 6.52 20.87
N TYR A 134 -7.36 6.41 20.86
CA TYR A 134 -6.65 5.47 21.71
C TYR A 134 -6.90 5.72 23.19
N PHE A 135 -6.86 6.97 23.65
CA PHE A 135 -7.10 7.31 25.06
C PHE A 135 -8.58 7.19 25.46
N TYR A 136 -9.51 7.39 24.53
CA TYR A 136 -10.94 7.27 24.78
C TYR A 136 -11.47 5.83 24.71
N GLN A 137 -11.05 5.07 23.70
CA GLN A 137 -11.58 3.72 23.45
C GLN A 137 -10.73 2.60 24.09
N GLY A 138 -9.45 2.90 24.41
CA GLY A 138 -8.52 1.90 24.90
C GLY A 138 -8.15 0.85 23.86
N GLN A 139 -7.55 -0.26 24.32
CA GLN A 139 -7.25 -1.41 23.48
C GLN A 139 -8.51 -2.25 23.30
N GLN A 140 -8.92 -2.45 22.06
CA GLN A 140 -10.03 -3.36 21.75
C GLN A 140 -9.56 -4.82 21.80
N ALA A 141 -10.37 -5.68 22.42
CA ALA A 141 -10.15 -7.11 22.36
C ALA A 141 -10.37 -7.61 20.92
N TYR A 142 -9.37 -8.26 20.36
CA TYR A 142 -9.44 -8.89 19.06
C TYR A 142 -9.49 -10.42 19.21
N LEU A 143 -10.52 -11.04 18.65
CA LEU A 143 -10.68 -12.50 18.67
C LEU A 143 -9.95 -13.11 17.47
N PHE A 144 -8.85 -13.78 17.71
CA PHE A 144 -8.08 -14.47 16.68
C PHE A 144 -8.00 -15.96 16.98
N HIS A 145 -8.55 -16.82 16.11
CA HIS A 145 -8.62 -18.26 16.28
C HIS A 145 -9.16 -18.71 17.65
N GLY A 146 -10.17 -18.03 18.17
CA GLY A 146 -10.76 -18.34 19.48
C GLY A 146 -9.99 -17.82 20.69
N VAL A 147 -8.85 -17.16 20.47
CA VAL A 147 -8.06 -16.52 21.54
C VAL A 147 -8.34 -15.03 21.54
N VAL A 148 -8.74 -14.49 22.70
CA VAL A 148 -8.91 -13.05 22.89
C VAL A 148 -7.52 -12.45 23.09
N SER A 149 -7.12 -11.57 22.17
CA SER A 149 -5.86 -10.86 22.21
C SER A 149 -6.10 -9.35 22.22
N ASN A 150 -5.36 -8.63 23.05
CA ASN A 150 -5.47 -7.16 23.15
C ASN A 150 -4.57 -6.48 22.09
N TYR A 151 -4.87 -6.69 20.81
CA TYR A 151 -4.20 -6.02 19.71
C TYR A 151 -4.90 -4.70 19.37
N LEU A 152 -4.11 -3.69 19.02
CA LEU A 152 -4.66 -2.44 18.54
C LEU A 152 -5.08 -2.58 17.08
N THR A 153 -6.36 -2.36 16.79
CA THR A 153 -6.92 -2.46 15.45
C THR A 153 -7.48 -1.15 14.90
N PHE A 154 -7.77 -0.18 15.75
CA PHE A 154 -8.45 1.06 15.34
C PHE A 154 -9.69 0.79 14.46
N GLY A 155 -10.46 -0.25 14.78
CA GLY A 155 -11.64 -0.63 14.00
C GLY A 155 -11.34 -1.34 12.67
N PHE A 156 -10.08 -1.50 12.25
CA PHE A 156 -9.75 -2.34 11.12
C PHE A 156 -10.01 -3.81 11.45
N THR A 157 -10.37 -4.58 10.44
CA THR A 157 -10.72 -6.00 10.60
C THR A 157 -9.54 -6.89 11.00
N ASN A 158 -8.30 -6.39 10.85
CA ASN A 158 -7.08 -7.14 11.11
C ASN A 158 -5.99 -6.18 11.62
N PRO A 159 -5.29 -6.49 12.73
CA PRO A 159 -4.19 -5.68 13.24
C PRO A 159 -3.04 -5.48 12.24
N ASN A 160 -2.83 -6.42 11.31
CA ASN A 160 -1.83 -6.25 10.26
C ASN A 160 -2.19 -5.13 9.26
N LEU A 161 -3.48 -4.94 8.93
CA LEU A 161 -3.93 -3.82 8.10
C LEU A 161 -3.71 -2.48 8.80
N THR A 162 -4.00 -2.44 10.11
CA THR A 162 -3.68 -1.28 10.95
C THR A 162 -2.18 -1.01 10.92
N GLY A 163 -1.36 -2.06 11.06
CA GLY A 163 0.10 -1.95 11.02
C GLY A 163 0.62 -1.40 9.70
N LEU A 164 0.10 -1.86 8.56
CA LEU A 164 0.45 -1.34 7.22
C LEU A 164 0.12 0.15 7.09
N PHE A 165 -1.09 0.53 7.51
CA PHE A 165 -1.54 1.91 7.50
C PHE A 165 -0.63 2.82 8.37
N LEU A 166 -0.35 2.39 9.61
CA LEU A 166 0.53 3.14 10.51
C LEU A 166 1.97 3.22 9.99
N ALA A 167 2.48 2.15 9.36
CA ALA A 167 3.80 2.15 8.73
C ALA A 167 3.89 3.19 7.62
N GLY A 168 2.89 3.25 6.74
CA GLY A 168 2.79 4.27 5.70
C GLY A 168 2.79 5.69 6.29
N MET A 169 1.99 5.94 7.32
CA MET A 169 1.94 7.24 8.00
C MET A 169 3.28 7.62 8.62
N ILE A 170 3.94 6.72 9.36
CA ILE A 170 5.25 6.95 9.96
C ILE A 170 6.27 7.34 8.89
N MET A 171 6.34 6.59 7.80
CA MET A 171 7.28 6.86 6.71
C MET A 171 6.98 8.20 6.01
N LEU A 172 5.71 8.58 5.87
CA LEU A 172 5.31 9.88 5.30
C LEU A 172 5.71 11.03 6.21
N GLU A 173 5.46 10.93 7.52
CA GLU A 173 5.84 11.94 8.50
C GLU A 173 7.37 12.07 8.62
N MET A 174 8.10 10.98 8.64
CA MET A 174 9.57 10.99 8.61
C MET A 174 10.12 11.71 7.37
N ASN A 175 9.49 11.55 6.21
CA ASN A 175 9.85 12.24 4.98
C ASN A 175 9.53 13.75 5.03
N ARG A 176 8.58 14.17 5.86
CA ARG A 176 8.21 15.57 6.08
C ARG A 176 9.21 16.31 6.97
N LEU A 177 9.77 15.63 7.99
CA LEU A 177 10.65 16.24 9.01
C LEU A 177 11.78 17.11 8.46
N PRO A 178 12.54 16.70 7.42
CA PRO A 178 13.61 17.52 6.86
C PRO A 178 13.13 18.83 6.23
N ALA A 179 11.87 18.89 5.78
CA ALA A 179 11.29 20.09 5.17
C ALA A 179 10.79 21.12 6.19
N LEU A 180 10.69 20.74 7.48
CA LEU A 180 10.28 21.64 8.55
C LEU A 180 11.47 22.50 8.98
N THR A 181 11.40 23.80 8.72
CA THR A 181 12.50 24.74 9.02
C THR A 181 12.51 25.23 10.46
N ARG A 182 11.32 25.34 11.08
CA ARG A 182 11.17 25.91 12.43
C ARG A 182 11.18 24.82 13.49
N SER A 183 11.95 25.00 14.56
CA SER A 183 12.07 24.03 15.66
C SER A 183 10.73 23.68 16.30
N TRP A 184 9.85 24.67 16.51
CA TRP A 184 8.53 24.45 17.10
C TRP A 184 7.59 23.58 16.23
N GLN A 185 7.84 23.47 14.92
CA GLN A 185 7.11 22.55 14.02
C GLN A 185 7.65 21.13 14.10
N ARG A 186 8.95 20.97 14.40
CA ARG A 186 9.59 19.65 14.49
C ARG A 186 9.21 18.88 15.74
N ILE A 187 9.01 19.59 16.88
CA ILE A 187 8.65 18.95 18.15
C ILE A 187 7.33 18.17 18.04
N PRO A 188 6.20 18.77 17.61
CA PRO A 188 4.95 18.02 17.46
C PRO A 188 5.05 16.90 16.41
N ALA A 189 5.75 17.11 15.30
CA ALA A 189 5.95 16.08 14.28
C ALA A 189 6.75 14.87 14.82
N TRP A 190 7.77 15.08 15.63
CA TRP A 190 8.46 13.99 16.33
C TRP A 190 7.59 13.29 17.36
N ALA A 191 6.80 14.05 18.13
CA ALA A 191 5.84 13.47 19.07
C ALA A 191 4.81 12.59 18.34
N GLU A 192 4.31 13.04 17.19
CA GLU A 192 3.42 12.27 16.34
C GLU A 192 4.06 10.96 15.87
N VAL A 193 5.28 11.01 15.34
CA VAL A 193 6.03 9.81 14.93
C VAL A 193 6.19 8.84 16.12
N CYS A 194 6.51 9.33 17.30
CA CYS A 194 6.63 8.50 18.51
C CYS A 194 5.30 7.82 18.89
N PHE A 195 4.17 8.53 18.83
CA PHE A 195 2.86 7.93 19.06
C PHE A 195 2.50 6.89 18.01
N LEU A 196 2.73 7.18 16.73
CA LEU A 196 2.46 6.23 15.64
C LEU A 196 3.34 4.97 15.77
N LEU A 197 4.62 5.10 16.16
CA LEU A 197 5.50 3.96 16.46
C LEU A 197 4.99 3.14 17.65
N PHE A 198 4.53 3.80 18.71
CA PHE A 198 3.91 3.14 19.86
C PHE A 198 2.65 2.37 19.44
N PHE A 199 1.78 2.97 18.61
CA PHE A 199 0.59 2.30 18.09
C PHE A 199 0.96 1.12 17.19
N LEU A 200 1.95 1.30 16.30
CA LEU A 200 2.44 0.21 15.45
C LEU A 200 2.94 -0.97 16.30
N TRP A 201 3.68 -0.70 17.36
CA TRP A 201 4.10 -1.76 18.28
C TRP A 201 2.92 -2.47 18.94
N LYS A 202 1.87 -1.73 19.33
CA LYS A 202 0.63 -2.28 19.94
C LYS A 202 -0.20 -3.12 18.97
N THR A 203 -0.07 -2.92 17.65
CA THR A 203 -0.71 -3.81 16.65
C THR A 203 -0.06 -5.19 16.58
N GLN A 204 1.20 -5.34 17.02
CA GLN A 204 2.04 -6.53 16.85
C GLN A 204 2.22 -6.98 15.38
N ALA A 205 1.98 -6.09 14.43
CA ALA A 205 2.18 -6.31 13.00
C ALA A 205 3.68 -6.34 12.66
N ARG A 206 4.31 -7.51 12.78
CA ARG A 206 5.78 -7.67 12.68
C ARG A 206 6.34 -7.21 11.34
N ASN A 207 5.66 -7.53 10.23
CA ASN A 207 6.11 -7.13 8.90
C ASN A 207 6.12 -5.59 8.76
N ALA A 208 5.08 -4.93 9.24
CA ALA A 208 4.97 -3.48 9.22
C ALA A 208 6.07 -2.84 10.09
N LEU A 209 6.32 -3.37 11.28
CA LEU A 209 7.38 -2.91 12.17
C LEU A 209 8.76 -3.08 11.52
N LEU A 210 9.04 -4.24 10.92
CA LEU A 210 10.32 -4.51 10.24
C LEU A 210 10.54 -3.55 9.06
N SER A 211 9.52 -3.25 8.28
CA SER A 211 9.63 -2.29 7.17
C SER A 211 9.90 -0.87 7.66
N VAL A 212 9.26 -0.44 8.74
CA VAL A 212 9.54 0.86 9.33
C VAL A 212 10.97 0.92 9.85
N ILE A 213 11.45 -0.14 10.53
CA ILE A 213 12.85 -0.21 10.98
C ILE A 213 13.80 -0.11 9.78
N LEU A 214 13.56 -0.88 8.71
CA LEU A 214 14.36 -0.81 7.49
C LEU A 214 14.37 0.60 6.90
N PHE A 215 13.18 1.22 6.79
CA PHE A 215 13.04 2.59 6.30
C PHE A 215 13.82 3.58 7.18
N LEU A 216 13.71 3.49 8.52
CA LEU A 216 14.41 4.36 9.46
C LEU A 216 15.93 4.21 9.34
N VAL A 217 16.44 2.97 9.24
CA VAL A 217 17.87 2.72 9.03
C VAL A 217 18.35 3.41 7.75
N ILE A 218 17.63 3.23 6.64
CA ILE A 218 17.97 3.89 5.37
C ILE A 218 17.88 5.41 5.51
N PHE A 219 16.84 5.93 6.14
CA PHE A 219 16.64 7.36 6.38
C PHE A 219 17.83 7.95 7.15
N PHE A 220 18.28 7.32 8.24
CA PHE A 220 19.41 7.80 9.03
C PHE A 220 20.73 7.66 8.28
N VAL A 221 20.98 6.54 7.60
CA VAL A 221 22.20 6.36 6.78
C VAL A 221 22.29 7.44 5.71
N LEU A 222 21.18 7.75 5.01
CA LEU A 222 21.14 8.82 4.02
C LEU A 222 21.26 10.21 4.68
N SER A 223 20.85 10.35 5.95
CA SER A 223 21.02 11.59 6.69
C SER A 223 22.47 11.92 6.96
N LEU A 224 23.33 10.92 7.08
CA LEU A 224 24.75 11.06 7.30
C LEU A 224 25.55 11.26 5.99
N ARG A 225 24.97 10.92 4.84
CA ARG A 225 25.65 11.06 3.53
C ARG A 225 25.33 12.40 2.88
N LYS A 226 26.37 13.08 2.39
CA LYS A 226 26.27 14.32 1.57
C LYS A 226 26.06 14.01 0.08
N ALA A 227 25.22 13.02 -0.25
CA ALA A 227 25.01 12.65 -1.63
C ALA A 227 23.93 13.55 -2.27
N ASP A 228 24.31 14.30 -3.27
CA ASP A 228 23.42 15.26 -3.97
C ASP A 228 22.50 14.59 -4.98
N GLN A 229 22.85 13.40 -5.46
CA GLN A 229 22.04 12.63 -6.41
C GLN A 229 22.02 11.15 -6.03
N LEU A 230 20.85 10.68 -5.69
CA LEU A 230 20.60 9.29 -5.35
C LEU A 230 19.75 8.63 -6.46
N HIS A 231 20.01 7.37 -6.75
CA HIS A 231 19.23 6.63 -7.74
C HIS A 231 19.16 5.15 -7.43
N PHE A 232 18.07 4.53 -7.84
CA PHE A 232 17.95 3.07 -7.85
C PHE A 232 18.49 2.48 -9.15
N GLY A 233 19.32 1.46 -9.05
CA GLY A 233 19.74 0.66 -10.19
C GLY A 233 18.58 -0.17 -10.77
N LYS A 234 18.68 -0.52 -12.05
CA LYS A 234 17.69 -1.37 -12.75
C LYS A 234 17.47 -2.70 -12.03
N THR A 235 18.54 -3.34 -11.57
CA THR A 235 18.48 -4.64 -10.88
C THR A 235 17.71 -4.54 -9.57
N PHE A 236 18.00 -3.52 -8.74
CA PHE A 236 17.26 -3.30 -7.50
C PHE A 236 15.77 -3.08 -7.76
N SER A 237 15.42 -2.25 -8.74
CA SER A 237 14.02 -1.97 -9.07
C SER A 237 13.27 -3.22 -9.56
N LYS A 238 13.93 -4.11 -10.29
CA LYS A 238 13.37 -5.42 -10.71
C LYS A 238 13.12 -6.32 -9.50
N ILE A 239 14.14 -6.46 -8.64
CA ILE A 239 14.02 -7.29 -7.43
C ILE A 239 12.91 -6.77 -6.53
N ALA A 240 12.87 -5.46 -6.26
CA ALA A 240 11.84 -4.86 -5.41
C ALA A 240 10.42 -5.09 -5.98
N ALA A 241 10.25 -4.97 -7.30
CA ALA A 241 8.94 -5.16 -7.94
C ALA A 241 8.41 -6.60 -7.85
N VAL A 242 9.29 -7.60 -7.80
CA VAL A 242 8.91 -9.03 -7.73
C VAL A 242 9.15 -9.62 -6.33
N TRP A 243 9.62 -8.81 -5.39
CA TRP A 243 10.06 -9.24 -4.05
C TRP A 243 9.03 -10.10 -3.30
N PRO A 244 7.73 -9.73 -3.24
CA PRO A 244 6.75 -10.55 -2.53
C PRO A 244 6.67 -11.99 -3.05
N LEU A 245 6.82 -12.20 -4.35
CA LEU A 245 6.82 -13.54 -4.96
C LEU A 245 8.14 -14.28 -4.67
N LEU A 246 9.27 -13.60 -4.83
CA LEU A 246 10.60 -14.18 -4.55
C LEU A 246 10.70 -14.61 -3.09
N PHE A 247 10.23 -13.77 -2.17
CA PHE A 247 10.23 -14.10 -0.75
C PHE A 247 9.35 -15.31 -0.45
N ALA A 248 8.13 -15.37 -0.98
CA ALA A 248 7.25 -16.51 -0.77
C ALA A 248 7.87 -17.82 -1.29
N GLY A 249 8.46 -17.80 -2.49
CA GLY A 249 9.16 -18.95 -3.05
C GLY A 249 10.35 -19.38 -2.20
N ALA A 250 11.22 -18.44 -1.82
CA ALA A 250 12.37 -18.69 -0.96
C ALA A 250 11.92 -19.23 0.42
N TYR A 251 10.87 -18.70 1.00
CA TYR A 251 10.33 -19.13 2.28
C TYR A 251 9.79 -20.56 2.24
N ILE A 252 9.03 -20.90 1.20
CA ILE A 252 8.54 -22.27 0.98
C ILE A 252 9.71 -23.25 0.83
N LEU A 253 10.71 -22.90 0.00
CA LEU A 253 11.89 -23.76 -0.21
C LEU A 253 12.71 -23.89 1.06
N PHE A 254 12.92 -22.80 1.80
CA PHE A 254 13.71 -22.80 3.04
C PHE A 254 13.07 -23.71 4.10
N LEU A 255 11.75 -23.67 4.26
CA LEU A 255 11.06 -24.53 5.22
C LEU A 255 11.08 -26.03 4.84
N GLN A 256 11.40 -26.36 3.59
CA GLN A 256 11.56 -27.77 3.17
C GLN A 256 12.97 -28.33 3.44
N LEU A 257 13.94 -27.50 3.85
CA LEU A 257 15.30 -27.96 4.15
C LEU A 257 15.31 -28.81 5.43
N PRO A 258 16.04 -29.96 5.41
CA PRO A 258 16.22 -30.79 6.60
C PRO A 258 16.85 -29.99 7.76
N GLY A 259 16.31 -30.12 8.94
CA GLY A 259 16.76 -29.40 10.14
C GLY A 259 16.15 -28.00 10.34
N VAL A 260 15.64 -27.36 9.30
CA VAL A 260 14.93 -26.08 9.45
C VAL A 260 13.60 -26.30 10.17
N ILE A 261 12.87 -27.35 9.83
CA ILE A 261 11.59 -27.72 10.48
C ILE A 261 11.79 -27.91 12.00
N SER A 262 12.89 -28.54 12.43
CA SER A 262 13.18 -28.73 13.86
C SER A 262 13.51 -27.42 14.59
N LEU A 263 14.20 -26.49 13.90
CA LEU A 263 14.45 -25.14 14.43
C LEU A 263 13.14 -24.35 14.55
N PHE A 264 12.26 -24.48 13.57
CA PHE A 264 10.98 -23.77 13.56
C PHE A 264 9.98 -24.39 14.55
N SER A 265 9.99 -25.71 14.78
CA SER A 265 9.17 -26.35 15.82
C SER A 265 9.50 -25.81 17.23
N PHE A 266 10.76 -25.48 17.48
CA PHE A 266 11.15 -24.78 18.70
C PHE A 266 10.55 -23.37 18.79
N LEU A 267 10.52 -22.62 17.69
CA LEU A 267 9.89 -21.30 17.63
C LEU A 267 8.35 -21.37 17.70
N GLU A 268 7.76 -22.42 17.17
CA GLU A 268 6.31 -22.68 17.27
C GLU A 268 5.89 -23.04 18.69
N SER A 269 6.70 -23.83 19.42
CA SER A 269 6.49 -24.08 20.85
C SER A 269 6.51 -22.81 21.69
N ALA A 270 7.14 -21.73 21.18
CA ALA A 270 7.10 -20.40 21.75
C ALA A 270 5.88 -19.56 21.29
N GLY A 271 4.85 -20.18 20.72
CA GLY A 271 3.59 -19.52 20.30
C GLY A 271 3.67 -18.75 18.98
N LYS A 272 4.64 -19.09 18.11
CA LYS A 272 4.84 -18.43 16.82
C LYS A 272 4.51 -19.39 15.67
N ASP A 273 3.30 -19.26 15.12
CA ASP A 273 2.90 -20.02 13.94
C ASP A 273 3.62 -19.46 12.68
N LEU A 274 4.68 -20.14 12.27
CA LEU A 274 5.46 -19.80 11.07
C LEU A 274 5.06 -20.66 9.85
N THR A 275 4.40 -21.80 10.10
CA THR A 275 4.00 -22.74 9.05
C THR A 275 2.67 -22.35 8.38
N SER A 276 1.80 -21.64 9.08
CA SER A 276 0.48 -21.23 8.55
C SER A 276 0.58 -20.42 7.26
N ARG A 277 1.59 -19.57 7.13
CA ARG A 277 1.81 -18.78 5.89
C ARG A 277 2.20 -19.67 4.72
N MET A 278 3.07 -20.64 4.95
CA MET A 278 3.46 -21.62 3.93
C MET A 278 2.24 -22.42 3.45
N GLU A 279 1.42 -22.92 4.39
CA GLU A 279 0.21 -23.66 4.04
C GLU A 279 -0.77 -22.83 3.23
N ILE A 280 -1.00 -21.58 3.62
CA ILE A 280 -1.87 -20.64 2.88
C ILE A 280 -1.33 -20.45 1.46
N TRP A 281 -0.01 -20.23 1.28
CA TRP A 281 0.59 -20.00 -0.02
C TRP A 281 0.60 -21.25 -0.89
N LEU A 282 0.90 -22.43 -0.33
CA LEU A 282 0.81 -23.71 -1.06
C LEU A 282 -0.62 -24.01 -1.50
N ARG A 283 -1.60 -23.76 -0.63
CA ARG A 283 -3.03 -23.90 -0.97
C ARG A 283 -3.44 -22.92 -2.06
N ALA A 284 -2.98 -21.67 -1.98
CA ALA A 284 -3.21 -20.66 -3.00
C ALA A 284 -2.63 -21.08 -4.37
N LEU A 285 -1.41 -21.62 -4.39
CA LEU A 285 -0.78 -22.09 -5.62
C LEU A 285 -1.51 -23.32 -6.21
N ARG A 286 -1.97 -24.26 -5.37
CA ARG A 286 -2.81 -25.38 -5.83
C ARG A 286 -4.13 -24.90 -6.44
N LEU A 287 -4.74 -23.87 -5.81
CA LEU A 287 -5.94 -23.26 -6.34
C LEU A 287 -5.68 -22.58 -7.69
N TRP A 288 -4.58 -21.84 -7.83
CA TRP A 288 -4.18 -21.25 -9.11
C TRP A 288 -4.01 -22.30 -10.21
N LEU A 289 -3.43 -23.47 -9.91
CA LEU A 289 -3.27 -24.56 -10.89
C LEU A 289 -4.59 -25.11 -11.43
N SER A 290 -5.73 -24.89 -10.77
CA SER A 290 -7.05 -25.23 -11.30
C SER A 290 -7.52 -24.32 -12.43
N SER A 291 -6.97 -23.09 -12.52
CA SER A 291 -7.23 -22.12 -13.59
C SER A 291 -5.97 -21.29 -13.87
N PRO A 292 -4.93 -21.89 -14.50
CA PRO A 292 -3.58 -21.31 -14.52
C PRO A 292 -3.44 -20.05 -15.38
N ILE A 293 -4.35 -19.80 -16.32
CA ILE A 293 -4.29 -18.66 -17.24
C ILE A 293 -5.09 -17.47 -16.66
N PHE A 294 -6.33 -17.73 -16.24
CA PHE A 294 -7.28 -16.68 -15.83
C PHE A 294 -7.38 -16.50 -14.32
N GLY A 295 -6.63 -17.28 -13.53
CA GLY A 295 -6.77 -17.32 -12.09
C GLY A 295 -8.04 -18.07 -11.64
N ALA A 296 -8.17 -18.23 -10.35
CA ALA A 296 -9.26 -18.99 -9.71
C ALA A 296 -10.07 -18.10 -8.74
N TYR A 297 -10.32 -16.87 -9.12
CA TYR A 297 -10.91 -15.86 -8.24
C TYR A 297 -12.24 -16.30 -7.61
N ALA A 298 -13.13 -16.88 -8.41
CA ALA A 298 -14.43 -17.32 -7.96
C ALA A 298 -14.36 -18.45 -6.91
N GLN A 299 -13.39 -19.34 -7.06
CA GLN A 299 -13.16 -20.46 -6.14
C GLN A 299 -12.43 -20.01 -4.87
N ALA A 300 -11.57 -19.00 -4.98
CA ALA A 300 -10.78 -18.46 -3.88
C ALA A 300 -11.64 -17.87 -2.76
N SER A 301 -12.78 -17.28 -3.10
CA SER A 301 -13.64 -16.59 -2.13
C SER A 301 -14.68 -17.48 -1.48
N GLY A 302 -15.03 -18.62 -2.09
CA GLY A 302 -16.10 -19.51 -1.60
C GLY A 302 -15.63 -20.64 -0.66
N GLY A 303 -14.35 -21.03 -0.72
CA GLY A 303 -13.92 -22.30 -0.13
C GLY A 303 -12.86 -22.24 0.97
N LEU A 304 -12.17 -21.14 1.15
CA LEU A 304 -10.98 -21.11 2.01
C LEU A 304 -11.16 -20.38 3.35
N GLY A 305 -12.34 -19.86 3.64
CA GLY A 305 -12.59 -19.13 4.89
C GLY A 305 -11.80 -17.81 5.03
N SER A 306 -10.83 -17.56 4.16
CA SER A 306 -10.09 -16.30 4.09
C SER A 306 -9.99 -15.83 2.63
N SER A 307 -10.45 -14.63 2.37
CA SER A 307 -10.37 -13.97 1.06
C SER A 307 -8.99 -13.38 0.75
N GLN A 308 -7.99 -13.59 1.60
CA GLN A 308 -6.67 -13.00 1.49
C GLN A 308 -5.57 -14.04 1.64
N PHE A 309 -4.66 -14.09 0.67
CA PHE A 309 -3.51 -15.01 0.71
C PHE A 309 -2.30 -14.40 1.44
N HIS A 310 -2.46 -13.26 2.09
CA HIS A 310 -1.40 -12.60 2.86
C HIS A 310 -0.07 -12.40 2.09
N ASN A 311 -0.16 -12.29 0.78
CA ASN A 311 0.93 -11.91 -0.11
C ASN A 311 0.35 -11.29 -1.37
N THR A 312 0.73 -10.05 -1.65
CA THR A 312 0.18 -9.25 -2.75
C THR A 312 0.30 -9.95 -4.11
N HIS A 313 1.46 -10.53 -4.41
CA HIS A 313 1.71 -11.14 -5.73
C HIS A 313 1.01 -12.49 -5.88
N ILE A 314 0.98 -13.30 -4.82
CA ILE A 314 0.21 -14.55 -4.81
C ILE A 314 -1.29 -14.23 -4.94
N ASP A 315 -1.77 -13.20 -4.27
CA ASP A 315 -3.18 -12.80 -4.37
C ASP A 315 -3.56 -12.36 -5.80
N ILE A 316 -2.69 -11.61 -6.48
CA ILE A 316 -2.88 -11.21 -7.88
C ILE A 316 -2.82 -12.44 -8.80
N LEU A 317 -1.84 -13.32 -8.62
CA LEU A 317 -1.67 -14.53 -9.42
C LEU A 317 -2.90 -15.44 -9.34
N VAL A 318 -3.37 -15.69 -8.14
CA VAL A 318 -4.55 -16.56 -7.92
C VAL A 318 -5.83 -15.87 -8.38
N SER A 319 -5.95 -14.56 -8.18
CA SER A 319 -7.18 -13.85 -8.51
C SER A 319 -7.34 -13.59 -10.01
N TYR A 320 -6.26 -13.23 -10.71
CA TYR A 320 -6.34 -12.69 -12.07
C TYR A 320 -5.41 -13.38 -13.07
N GLY A 321 -4.58 -14.33 -12.61
CA GLY A 321 -3.66 -15.09 -13.45
C GLY A 321 -2.30 -14.43 -13.68
N PRO A 322 -1.37 -15.15 -14.35
CA PRO A 322 0.03 -14.75 -14.50
C PRO A 322 0.22 -13.54 -15.42
N ILE A 323 -0.66 -13.35 -16.41
CA ILE A 323 -0.54 -12.22 -17.34
C ILE A 323 -0.72 -10.90 -16.58
N VAL A 324 -1.75 -10.81 -15.73
CA VAL A 324 -1.99 -9.62 -14.89
C VAL A 324 -0.85 -9.43 -13.90
N LEU A 325 -0.33 -10.50 -13.28
CA LEU A 325 0.82 -10.43 -12.39
C LEU A 325 2.05 -9.86 -13.10
N CYS A 326 2.37 -10.34 -14.32
CA CYS A 326 3.49 -9.82 -15.10
C CYS A 326 3.33 -8.32 -15.42
N ILE A 327 2.13 -7.89 -15.78
CA ILE A 327 1.83 -6.47 -16.06
C ILE A 327 2.01 -5.64 -14.78
N VAL A 328 1.52 -6.11 -13.63
CA VAL A 328 1.68 -5.42 -12.34
C VAL A 328 3.17 -5.34 -11.96
N CYS A 329 3.91 -6.43 -12.06
CA CYS A 329 5.36 -6.43 -11.78
C CYS A 329 6.11 -5.45 -12.71
N PHE A 330 5.75 -5.42 -14.00
CA PHE A 330 6.33 -4.46 -14.94
C PHE A 330 5.97 -3.01 -14.58
N ALA A 331 4.74 -2.75 -14.18
CA ALA A 331 4.29 -1.44 -13.75
C ALA A 331 5.03 -0.98 -12.48
N LEU A 332 5.12 -1.85 -11.46
CA LEU A 332 5.86 -1.57 -10.23
C LEU A 332 7.35 -1.33 -10.51
N TYR A 333 7.99 -2.20 -11.32
CA TYR A 333 9.36 -1.98 -11.75
C TYR A 333 9.54 -0.62 -12.41
N SER A 334 8.65 -0.28 -13.35
CA SER A 334 8.73 0.98 -14.09
C SER A 334 8.56 2.18 -13.16
N LEU A 335 7.58 2.14 -12.25
CA LEU A 335 7.35 3.19 -11.26
C LEU A 335 8.56 3.38 -10.32
N ILE A 336 9.11 2.29 -9.76
CA ILE A 336 10.28 2.35 -8.88
C ILE A 336 11.49 2.88 -9.64
N TYR A 337 11.77 2.34 -10.84
CA TYR A 337 12.93 2.71 -11.63
C TYR A 337 12.85 4.15 -12.13
N MET A 338 11.70 4.56 -12.67
CA MET A 338 11.51 5.93 -13.19
C MET A 338 11.47 6.95 -12.06
N SER A 339 10.82 6.61 -10.93
CA SER A 339 10.84 7.43 -9.72
C SER A 339 12.22 7.49 -9.07
N GLY A 340 13.06 6.48 -9.26
CA GLY A 340 14.40 6.38 -8.70
C GLY A 340 15.50 7.05 -9.52
N LYS A 341 15.19 7.71 -10.66
CA LYS A 341 16.19 8.39 -11.50
C LYS A 341 16.46 9.80 -10.98
N ARG A 342 17.76 10.17 -10.88
CA ARG A 342 18.29 11.51 -10.58
C ARG A 342 17.31 12.37 -9.76
N GLN A 343 17.35 12.26 -8.46
CA GLN A 343 16.41 12.93 -7.60
C GLN A 343 17.11 13.56 -6.40
N SER A 344 16.47 14.59 -5.84
CA SER A 344 16.87 15.13 -4.56
C SER A 344 16.75 14.07 -3.47
N ARG A 345 17.46 14.26 -2.38
CA ARG A 345 17.38 13.36 -1.23
C ARG A 345 15.93 13.14 -0.76
N GLN A 346 15.12 14.19 -0.68
CA GLN A 346 13.73 14.09 -0.24
C GLN A 346 12.90 13.24 -1.21
N GLN A 347 13.04 13.45 -2.51
CA GLN A 347 12.37 12.66 -3.54
C GLN A 347 12.77 11.18 -3.46
N PHE A 348 14.06 10.91 -3.19
CA PHE A 348 14.56 9.56 -3.03
C PHE A 348 13.95 8.85 -1.82
N LEU A 349 13.80 9.55 -0.68
CA LEU A 349 13.14 9.02 0.50
C LEU A 349 11.67 8.67 0.24
N PHE A 350 10.95 9.48 -0.54
CA PHE A 350 9.59 9.11 -0.96
C PHE A 350 9.58 7.85 -1.85
N THR A 351 10.55 7.71 -2.76
CA THR A 351 10.67 6.50 -3.59
C THR A 351 11.00 5.27 -2.73
N ILE A 352 11.83 5.43 -1.70
CA ILE A 352 12.10 4.37 -0.70
C ILE A 352 10.82 4.00 0.04
N GLY A 353 10.06 4.98 0.55
CA GLY A 353 8.80 4.73 1.23
C GLY A 353 7.82 3.93 0.35
N PHE A 354 7.64 4.33 -0.91
CA PHE A 354 6.85 3.56 -1.87
C PHE A 354 7.38 2.12 -2.04
N THR A 355 8.70 1.96 -2.16
CA THR A 355 9.32 0.63 -2.32
C THR A 355 9.13 -0.23 -1.06
N CYS A 356 9.23 0.36 0.13
CA CYS A 356 8.95 -0.32 1.40
C CYS A 356 7.50 -0.81 1.47
N GLU A 357 6.53 -0.02 1.01
CA GLU A 357 5.13 -0.45 0.92
C GLU A 357 4.96 -1.66 -0.02
N ILE A 358 5.66 -1.70 -1.16
CA ILE A 358 5.64 -2.88 -2.05
C ILE A 358 6.26 -4.09 -1.34
N ILE A 359 7.37 -3.92 -0.64
CA ILE A 359 8.04 -4.99 0.13
C ILE A 359 7.11 -5.50 1.25
N LEU A 360 6.34 -4.64 1.91
CA LEU A 360 5.32 -5.02 2.89
C LEU A 360 4.27 -5.98 2.33
N GLY A 361 4.03 -5.95 1.03
CA GLY A 361 3.15 -6.88 0.32
C GLY A 361 3.52 -8.36 0.46
N VAL A 362 4.68 -8.69 1.06
CA VAL A 362 5.07 -10.05 1.44
C VAL A 362 4.15 -10.66 2.49
N GLY A 363 3.74 -9.88 3.47
CA GLY A 363 2.97 -10.37 4.61
C GLY A 363 1.47 -10.08 4.54
N GLU A 364 1.07 -9.19 3.64
CA GLU A 364 -0.34 -8.79 3.48
C GLU A 364 -0.65 -8.39 2.03
N ALA A 365 -1.83 -8.75 1.56
CA ALA A 365 -2.28 -8.42 0.20
C ALA A 365 -2.98 -7.04 0.12
N ALA A 366 -2.74 -6.15 1.08
CA ALA A 366 -3.55 -4.95 1.30
C ALA A 366 -3.47 -3.90 0.19
N ILE A 367 -2.33 -3.77 -0.52
CA ILE A 367 -2.13 -2.69 -1.49
C ILE A 367 -3.11 -2.79 -2.67
N PHE A 368 -3.37 -4.00 -3.17
CA PHE A 368 -4.23 -4.22 -4.33
C PHE A 368 -5.59 -4.83 -3.99
N SER A 369 -5.76 -5.42 -2.82
CA SER A 369 -6.98 -6.11 -2.41
C SER A 369 -7.59 -5.56 -1.11
N GLY A 370 -6.84 -4.74 -0.38
CA GLY A 370 -7.33 -4.12 0.84
C GLY A 370 -8.34 -3.03 0.53
N GLY A 371 -9.62 -3.27 0.76
CA GLY A 371 -10.62 -2.21 0.81
C GLY A 371 -10.15 -1.09 1.77
N LEU A 372 -10.82 0.03 1.83
CA LEU A 372 -10.57 1.11 2.79
C LEU A 372 -9.46 2.12 2.41
N GLY A 373 -9.07 2.19 1.14
CA GLY A 373 -8.19 3.26 0.67
C GLY A 373 -6.72 3.11 1.09
N VAL A 374 -6.29 1.92 1.58
CA VAL A 374 -4.88 1.66 1.92
C VAL A 374 -3.95 1.92 0.74
N TYR A 375 -4.42 1.66 -0.49
CA TYR A 375 -3.67 1.98 -1.71
C TYR A 375 -3.33 3.47 -1.85
N LEU A 376 -4.16 4.36 -1.28
CA LEU A 376 -3.90 5.79 -1.33
C LEU A 376 -2.62 6.15 -0.58
N TYR A 377 -2.34 5.49 0.54
CA TYR A 377 -1.12 5.77 1.32
C TYR A 377 0.13 5.36 0.57
N ALA A 378 0.16 4.17 -0.06
CA ALA A 378 1.27 3.77 -0.90
C ALA A 378 1.47 4.72 -2.10
N GLY A 379 0.39 5.10 -2.78
CA GLY A 379 0.44 6.05 -3.89
C GLY A 379 0.78 7.49 -3.47
N THR A 380 0.55 7.84 -2.20
CA THR A 380 0.90 9.15 -1.65
C THR A 380 2.40 9.42 -1.72
N PHE A 381 3.23 8.40 -1.58
CA PHE A 381 4.68 8.55 -1.76
C PHE A 381 5.03 9.02 -3.18
N LEU A 382 4.43 8.43 -4.21
CA LEU A 382 4.64 8.83 -5.60
C LEU A 382 4.12 10.26 -5.84
N LEU A 383 2.95 10.57 -5.30
CA LEU A 383 2.34 11.89 -5.43
C LEU A 383 3.20 12.96 -4.75
N LEU A 384 3.56 12.79 -3.48
CA LEU A 384 4.35 13.76 -2.73
C LEU A 384 5.76 13.93 -3.29
N ARG A 385 6.37 12.84 -3.81
CA ARG A 385 7.63 12.92 -4.53
C ARG A 385 7.56 13.97 -5.65
N ASN A 386 6.51 13.96 -6.44
CA ASN A 386 6.34 14.89 -7.55
C ASN A 386 5.92 16.29 -7.08
N LEU A 387 5.08 16.38 -6.06
CA LEU A 387 4.68 17.64 -5.46
C LEU A 387 5.83 18.39 -4.75
N CYS A 388 6.95 17.72 -4.47
CA CYS A 388 8.16 18.30 -3.86
C CYS A 388 9.22 18.71 -4.89
N GLN A 389 8.96 18.65 -6.20
CA GLN A 389 9.87 19.21 -7.20
C GLN A 389 9.86 20.74 -7.08
N PRO A 390 11.01 21.41 -7.23
CA PRO A 390 11.02 22.87 -7.39
C PRO A 390 10.19 23.23 -8.63
N GLU A 391 9.35 24.25 -8.52
CA GLU A 391 8.61 24.75 -9.67
C GLU A 391 9.63 25.18 -10.74
N ALA A 392 9.48 24.62 -11.94
CA ALA A 392 10.36 24.94 -13.07
C ALA A 392 10.24 26.45 -13.36
N GLY A 393 11.17 27.23 -12.91
CA GLY A 393 11.20 28.69 -13.02
C GLY A 393 11.77 29.43 -11.81
N MET A 394 11.97 28.76 -10.65
CA MET A 394 12.56 29.41 -9.47
C MET A 394 14.09 29.29 -9.37
N GLU A 395 14.75 28.61 -10.32
CA GLU A 395 16.23 28.47 -10.35
C GLU A 395 16.97 29.58 -11.06
N ALA A 396 16.32 30.69 -11.40
CA ALA A 396 16.99 31.82 -12.08
C ALA A 396 16.74 33.14 -11.33
N ALA A 397 17.18 33.22 -10.09
CA ALA A 397 17.55 34.48 -9.47
C ALA A 397 18.95 34.30 -8.84
N PRO A 398 19.98 35.05 -9.35
CA PRO A 398 21.35 34.99 -8.84
C PRO A 398 21.46 35.48 -7.41
#